data_c5c28824425c0355b9a5b45023a0285a
#
_entry.id   c5c28824425c0355b9a5b45023a0285a
#
_cell.length_a   1.000
_cell.length_b   1.000
_cell.length_c   1.000
_cell.angle_alpha   90.00
_cell.angle_beta   90.00
_cell.angle_gamma   90.00
#
_symmetry.space_group_name_H-M   'P 1'
#
loop_
_entity.id
_entity.type
_entity.pdbx_description
1 polymer ?
#
loop_
_entity_poly.entity_id
_entity_poly.type
_entity_poly.pdbx_seq_one_letter_code
_entity_poly.pdbx_strand_id
1 'polypeptide(L)'
;FVLIAPGWTETDTVGAVLEQKTEEINGCFKGITIIDLDSQTSKTRSAVIKDKQARTVNANTIAVYPKIKKDAYVLSYSAWLAAIIMKQATENEGVFCKSPSNINIDIDDCITADGTRVLYDGEDGNELNGEGIVTIIARNGWYTWGNNTAVYPEITDTKNRWIMARLAFAFVENEFIMSKIQTIDTELSPKNIENAVTEENIRLAALTAGGYILGGKMLYDK
;
A
#
# COMPACT_ATOMS: atom_id res chain seq x y z
N PHE A 1 -5.16 -6.73 -4.24
CA PHE A 1 -5.12 -5.87 -5.43
C PHE A 1 -4.47 -4.53 -5.11
N VAL A 2 -3.60 -4.04 -6.03
CA VAL A 2 -3.02 -2.70 -5.96
C VAL A 2 -3.55 -1.90 -7.14
N LEU A 3 -4.25 -0.79 -6.89
CA LEU A 3 -4.81 0.09 -7.91
C LEU A 3 -3.94 1.34 -8.03
N ILE A 4 -3.57 1.67 -9.25
CA ILE A 4 -2.80 2.88 -9.58
C ILE A 4 -3.36 3.55 -10.84
N ALA A 5 -3.21 4.86 -10.93
CA ALA A 5 -3.46 5.62 -12.16
C ALA A 5 -2.35 6.67 -12.34
N PRO A 6 -1.13 6.23 -12.76
CA PRO A 6 0.03 7.11 -12.86
C PRO A 6 -0.23 8.29 -13.77
N GLY A 7 0.16 9.50 -13.34
CA GLY A 7 -0.06 10.74 -14.07
C GLY A 7 -1.47 11.33 -13.96
N TRP A 8 -2.43 10.63 -13.32
CA TRP A 8 -3.81 11.09 -13.16
C TRP A 8 -4.21 11.34 -11.71
N THR A 9 -3.51 10.73 -10.75
CA THR A 9 -3.83 10.84 -9.32
C THR A 9 -3.36 12.15 -8.69
N GLU A 10 -2.60 12.95 -9.39
CA GLU A 10 -2.21 14.30 -8.95
C GLU A 10 -3.39 15.28 -8.92
N THR A 11 -4.53 14.91 -9.49
CA THR A 11 -5.80 15.64 -9.42
C THR A 11 -6.76 14.99 -8.42
N ASP A 12 -7.54 15.79 -7.71
CA ASP A 12 -8.37 15.33 -6.57
C ASP A 12 -9.39 14.25 -6.92
N THR A 13 -9.97 14.32 -8.12
CA THR A 13 -11.09 13.45 -8.49
C THR A 13 -10.68 12.00 -8.74
N VAL A 14 -9.54 11.76 -9.38
CA VAL A 14 -9.11 10.38 -9.72
C VAL A 14 -8.64 9.62 -8.47
N GLY A 15 -7.89 10.29 -7.59
CA GLY A 15 -7.46 9.71 -6.32
C GLY A 15 -8.66 9.25 -5.46
N ALA A 16 -9.64 10.11 -5.27
CA ALA A 16 -10.85 9.80 -4.49
C ALA A 16 -11.66 8.63 -5.09
N VAL A 17 -11.76 8.55 -6.43
CA VAL A 17 -12.44 7.42 -7.08
C VAL A 17 -11.69 6.11 -6.85
N LEU A 18 -10.36 6.11 -6.92
CA LEU A 18 -9.55 4.93 -6.63
C LEU A 18 -9.73 4.49 -5.17
N GLU A 19 -9.72 5.42 -4.21
CA GLU A 19 -9.97 5.13 -2.79
C GLU A 19 -11.30 4.43 -2.58
N GLN A 20 -12.37 5.00 -3.13
CA GLN A 20 -13.70 4.41 -3.05
C GLN A 20 -13.74 2.98 -3.62
N LYS A 21 -13.02 2.74 -4.72
CA LYS A 21 -12.98 1.40 -5.36
C LYS A 21 -12.16 0.38 -4.59
N THR A 22 -11.17 0.80 -3.80
CA THR A 22 -10.36 -0.13 -3.00
C THR A 22 -11.05 -0.63 -1.74
N GLU A 23 -12.09 0.05 -1.28
CA GLU A 23 -12.87 -0.39 -0.13
C GLU A 23 -13.59 -1.71 -0.42
N GLU A 24 -14.12 -1.84 -1.64
CA GLU A 24 -14.88 -3.02 -2.04
C GLU A 24 -14.81 -3.25 -3.57
N ILE A 25 -13.81 -4.03 -4.00
CA ILE A 25 -13.65 -4.40 -5.40
C ILE A 25 -14.60 -5.56 -5.71
N ASN A 26 -15.47 -5.37 -6.69
CA ASN A 26 -16.44 -6.37 -7.11
C ASN A 26 -17.30 -6.91 -5.95
N GLY A 27 -17.65 -6.06 -5.01
CA GLY A 27 -18.54 -6.37 -3.89
C GLY A 27 -17.93 -7.14 -2.74
N CYS A 28 -16.66 -7.56 -2.80
CA CYS A 28 -16.08 -8.39 -1.74
C CYS A 28 -14.57 -8.24 -1.55
N PHE A 29 -13.80 -8.04 -2.62
CA PHE A 29 -12.35 -8.03 -2.51
C PHE A 29 -11.80 -6.70 -1.96
N LYS A 30 -10.71 -6.79 -1.23
CA LYS A 30 -10.01 -5.64 -0.66
C LYS A 30 -8.82 -5.26 -1.52
N GLY A 31 -8.59 -3.95 -1.65
CA GLY A 31 -7.48 -3.40 -2.41
C GLY A 31 -6.75 -2.32 -1.64
N ILE A 32 -5.62 -1.90 -2.21
CA ILE A 32 -4.86 -0.73 -1.78
C ILE A 32 -4.66 0.15 -3.01
N THR A 33 -4.81 1.45 -2.87
CA THR A 33 -4.43 2.39 -3.92
C THR A 33 -3.14 3.11 -3.60
N ILE A 34 -2.38 3.47 -4.64
CA ILE A 34 -1.22 4.35 -4.51
C ILE A 34 -1.52 5.60 -5.32
N ILE A 35 -1.46 6.76 -4.67
CA ILE A 35 -1.71 8.06 -5.29
C ILE A 35 -0.46 8.93 -5.27
N ASP A 36 -0.16 9.57 -6.40
CA ASP A 36 0.86 10.61 -6.47
C ASP A 36 0.26 11.92 -5.96
N LEU A 37 0.94 12.57 -5.01
CA LEU A 37 0.59 13.92 -4.57
C LEU A 37 1.00 14.95 -5.63
N ASP A 38 0.32 16.11 -5.63
CA ASP A 38 0.57 17.14 -6.63
C ASP A 38 1.97 17.75 -6.50
N SER A 39 2.85 17.43 -7.43
CA SER A 39 4.19 17.97 -7.52
C SER A 39 4.30 19.22 -8.41
N GLN A 40 3.19 19.66 -9.02
CA GLN A 40 3.14 20.90 -9.81
C GLN A 40 3.04 22.12 -8.90
N THR A 41 2.16 22.06 -7.90
CA THR A 41 1.90 23.18 -6.98
C THR A 41 2.56 22.99 -5.62
N SER A 42 2.65 21.76 -5.11
CA SER A 42 3.20 21.43 -3.80
C SER A 42 4.70 21.10 -3.90
N LYS A 43 5.55 22.12 -3.72
CA LYS A 43 7.01 22.02 -3.91
C LYS A 43 7.82 22.00 -2.61
N THR A 44 7.20 22.33 -1.50
CA THR A 44 7.82 22.29 -0.17
C THR A 44 7.18 21.18 0.67
N ARG A 45 7.90 20.61 1.63
CA ARG A 45 7.36 19.57 2.53
C ARG A 45 6.04 19.99 3.17
N SER A 46 5.97 21.20 3.70
CA SER A 46 4.75 21.73 4.30
C SER A 46 3.58 21.82 3.31
N ALA A 47 3.84 22.14 2.03
CA ALA A 47 2.80 22.16 1.00
C ALA A 47 2.35 20.74 0.65
N VAL A 48 3.29 19.80 0.53
CA VAL A 48 2.99 18.36 0.27
C VAL A 48 2.16 17.75 1.40
N ILE A 49 2.48 18.07 2.66
CA ILE A 49 1.71 17.62 3.82
C ILE A 49 0.27 18.16 3.77
N LYS A 50 0.10 19.44 3.46
CA LYS A 50 -1.24 20.05 3.31
C LYS A 50 -2.02 19.45 2.14
N ASP A 51 -1.36 19.19 1.02
CA ASP A 51 -1.96 18.52 -0.13
C ASP A 51 -2.46 17.12 0.24
N LYS A 52 -1.64 16.32 0.93
CA LYS A 52 -2.05 15.00 1.43
C LYS A 52 -3.26 15.09 2.37
N GLN A 53 -3.22 15.98 3.35
CA GLN A 53 -4.32 16.14 4.31
C GLN A 53 -5.63 16.59 3.65
N ALA A 54 -5.54 17.39 2.59
CA ALA A 54 -6.71 17.81 1.83
C ALA A 54 -7.29 16.72 0.93
N ARG A 55 -6.45 15.77 0.47
CA ARG A 55 -6.85 14.75 -0.52
C ARG A 55 -7.22 13.43 0.10
N THR A 56 -6.48 12.97 1.08
CA THR A 56 -6.63 11.59 1.57
C THR A 56 -6.26 11.42 3.04
N VAL A 57 -7.14 10.72 3.76
CA VAL A 57 -6.93 10.23 5.12
C VAL A 57 -7.48 8.80 5.18
N ASN A 58 -6.98 7.90 4.33
CA ASN A 58 -7.53 6.56 4.15
C ASN A 58 -6.48 5.49 4.44
N ALA A 59 -6.87 4.44 5.18
CA ALA A 59 -5.99 3.33 5.53
C ALA A 59 -5.66 2.41 4.34
N ASN A 60 -6.47 2.41 3.29
CA ASN A 60 -6.22 1.64 2.08
C ASN A 60 -5.50 2.46 0.99
N THR A 61 -4.96 3.63 1.36
CA THR A 61 -4.25 4.51 0.44
C THR A 61 -2.80 4.69 0.87
N ILE A 62 -1.91 4.68 -0.10
CA ILE A 62 -0.50 5.05 0.04
C ILE A 62 -0.31 6.35 -0.75
N ALA A 63 -0.05 7.44 -0.06
CA ALA A 63 0.28 8.73 -0.68
C ALA A 63 1.78 8.80 -0.94
N VAL A 64 2.20 9.12 -2.16
CA VAL A 64 3.60 9.15 -2.56
C VAL A 64 4.04 10.49 -3.13
N TYR A 65 5.29 10.86 -2.90
CA TYR A 65 5.94 12.07 -3.40
C TYR A 65 7.48 11.89 -3.38
N PRO A 66 8.28 12.43 -4.30
CA PRO A 66 7.93 13.20 -5.51
C PRO A 66 7.88 12.30 -6.77
N LYS A 67 8.06 12.90 -7.96
CA LYS A 67 8.30 12.17 -9.22
C LYS A 67 9.72 11.64 -9.29
N ILE A 68 9.90 10.62 -10.10
CA ILE A 68 11.17 9.95 -10.35
C ILE A 68 11.68 10.34 -11.74
N LYS A 69 12.98 10.65 -11.81
CA LYS A 69 13.70 10.79 -13.07
C LYS A 69 14.58 9.55 -13.30
N LYS A 70 14.43 8.93 -14.45
CA LYS A 70 15.29 7.84 -14.92
C LYS A 70 15.59 8.04 -16.41
N ASP A 71 16.85 8.20 -16.77
CA ASP A 71 17.29 8.54 -18.12
C ASP A 71 16.56 9.81 -18.64
N ALA A 72 15.91 9.72 -19.78
CA ALA A 72 15.10 10.80 -20.37
C ALA A 72 13.65 10.87 -19.86
N TYR A 73 13.25 9.96 -18.94
CA TYR A 73 11.86 9.82 -18.52
C TYR A 73 11.61 10.43 -17.15
N VAL A 74 10.43 11.03 -17.03
CA VAL A 74 9.85 11.46 -15.75
C VAL A 74 8.68 10.53 -15.44
N LEU A 75 8.78 9.83 -14.34
CA LEU A 75 7.88 8.73 -13.99
C LEU A 75 7.10 9.08 -12.71
N SER A 76 5.86 8.63 -12.64
CA SER A 76 5.07 8.68 -11.41
C SER A 76 5.63 7.71 -10.38
N TYR A 77 5.78 8.16 -9.14
CA TYR A 77 6.29 7.32 -8.07
C TYR A 77 5.33 6.18 -7.72
N SER A 78 4.01 6.38 -7.88
CA SER A 78 2.99 5.33 -7.69
C SER A 78 3.27 4.08 -8.52
N ALA A 79 3.66 4.23 -9.78
CA ALA A 79 4.01 3.10 -10.65
C ALA A 79 5.25 2.36 -10.16
N TRP A 80 6.27 3.10 -9.72
CA TRP A 80 7.51 2.53 -9.21
C TRP A 80 7.30 1.79 -7.89
N LEU A 81 6.56 2.40 -6.96
CA LEU A 81 6.25 1.77 -5.67
C LEU A 81 5.39 0.51 -5.84
N ALA A 82 4.41 0.54 -6.75
CA ALA A 82 3.63 -0.65 -7.09
C ALA A 82 4.53 -1.79 -7.60
N ALA A 83 5.48 -1.49 -8.48
CA ALA A 83 6.45 -2.46 -8.97
C ALA A 83 7.32 -3.04 -7.86
N ILE A 84 7.76 -2.22 -6.89
CA ILE A 84 8.51 -2.68 -5.70
C ILE A 84 7.66 -3.65 -4.87
N ILE A 85 6.42 -3.28 -4.55
CA ILE A 85 5.49 -4.13 -3.77
C ILE A 85 5.27 -5.48 -4.48
N MET A 86 5.03 -5.45 -5.79
CA MET A 86 4.83 -6.67 -6.58
C MET A 86 6.09 -7.53 -6.65
N LYS A 87 7.26 -6.91 -6.82
CA LYS A 87 8.55 -7.62 -6.78
C LYS A 87 8.78 -8.30 -5.44
N GLN A 88 8.57 -7.57 -4.33
CA GLN A 88 8.70 -8.11 -2.98
C GLN A 88 7.73 -9.28 -2.74
N ALA A 89 6.50 -9.20 -3.22
CA ALA A 89 5.54 -10.30 -3.13
C ALA A 89 6.01 -11.50 -3.94
N THR A 90 6.50 -11.31 -5.17
CA THR A 90 7.04 -12.40 -6.01
C THR A 90 8.23 -13.10 -5.35
N GLU A 91 9.15 -12.34 -4.77
CA GLU A 91 10.31 -12.87 -4.03
C GLU A 91 9.92 -13.54 -2.70
N ASN A 92 8.69 -13.34 -2.26
CA ASN A 92 8.14 -13.80 -0.99
C ASN A 92 6.98 -14.81 -1.21
N GLU A 93 7.12 -15.67 -2.22
CA GLU A 93 6.16 -16.74 -2.55
C GLU A 93 4.73 -16.25 -2.83
N GLY A 94 4.57 -15.03 -3.29
CA GLY A 94 3.28 -14.39 -3.57
C GLY A 94 2.64 -13.72 -2.36
N VAL A 95 3.26 -13.76 -1.17
CA VAL A 95 2.69 -13.20 0.06
C VAL A 95 3.03 -11.71 0.21
N PHE A 96 2.00 -10.90 0.36
CA PHE A 96 2.10 -9.45 0.55
C PHE A 96 2.22 -9.10 2.04
N CYS A 97 3.42 -9.08 2.58
CA CYS A 97 3.63 -8.78 4.02
C CYS A 97 4.90 -7.95 4.29
N LYS A 98 5.59 -7.48 3.25
CA LYS A 98 6.83 -6.71 3.43
C LYS A 98 6.62 -5.22 3.35
N SER A 99 7.42 -4.50 4.13
CA SER A 99 7.47 -3.03 4.07
C SER A 99 8.10 -2.58 2.75
N PRO A 100 7.51 -1.61 2.04
CA PRO A 100 8.12 -1.02 0.85
C PRO A 100 9.19 0.03 1.19
N SER A 101 9.45 0.28 2.47
CA SER A 101 10.44 1.26 2.95
C SER A 101 11.86 0.71 2.95
N ASN A 102 12.84 1.59 2.82
CA ASN A 102 14.28 1.30 2.86
C ASN A 102 14.75 0.35 1.75
N ILE A 103 14.12 0.42 0.59
CA ILE A 103 14.53 -0.34 -0.60
C ILE A 103 15.41 0.56 -1.48
N ASN A 104 16.59 0.08 -1.82
CA ASN A 104 17.45 0.76 -2.79
C ASN A 104 16.82 0.71 -4.18
N ILE A 105 16.77 1.87 -4.84
CA ILE A 105 16.20 2.03 -6.17
C ILE A 105 17.22 2.64 -7.12
N ASP A 106 17.26 2.13 -8.34
CA ASP A 106 18.13 2.62 -9.39
C ASP A 106 17.42 3.72 -10.18
N ILE A 107 17.54 4.96 -9.69
CA ILE A 107 17.03 6.17 -10.33
C ILE A 107 18.13 7.22 -10.41
N ASP A 108 17.98 8.19 -11.31
CA ASP A 108 18.95 9.26 -11.49
C ASP A 108 18.70 10.42 -10.53
N ASP A 109 17.43 10.78 -10.32
CA ASP A 109 17.07 11.89 -9.45
C ASP A 109 15.59 11.84 -9.02
N CYS A 110 15.25 12.64 -8.03
CA CYS A 110 13.89 12.96 -7.64
C CYS A 110 13.56 14.39 -8.05
N ILE A 111 12.43 14.60 -8.69
CA ILE A 111 12.04 15.92 -9.21
C ILE A 111 10.55 16.20 -8.99
N THR A 112 10.20 17.47 -9.01
CA THR A 112 8.82 17.95 -9.14
C THR A 112 8.37 17.93 -10.60
N ALA A 113 7.10 18.20 -10.86
CA ALA A 113 6.54 18.20 -12.21
C ALA A 113 7.18 19.24 -13.15
N ASP A 114 7.70 20.35 -12.62
CA ASP A 114 8.45 21.37 -13.39
C ASP A 114 9.94 21.06 -13.56
N GLY A 115 10.40 19.89 -13.09
CA GLY A 115 11.80 19.48 -13.18
C GLY A 115 12.70 20.00 -12.07
N THR A 116 12.16 20.70 -11.05
CA THR A 116 12.97 21.13 -9.90
C THR A 116 13.40 19.90 -9.10
N ARG A 117 14.68 19.83 -8.80
CA ARG A 117 15.26 18.73 -8.02
C ARG A 117 14.73 18.71 -6.59
N VAL A 118 14.40 17.51 -6.13
CA VAL A 118 14.00 17.23 -4.74
C VAL A 118 15.05 16.33 -4.11
N LEU A 119 15.72 16.83 -3.08
CA LEU A 119 16.74 16.07 -2.37
C LEU A 119 16.38 16.04 -0.88
N TYR A 120 15.88 14.91 -0.43
CA TYR A 120 15.53 14.67 0.97
C TYR A 120 16.56 13.78 1.65
N ASP A 121 16.87 14.10 2.89
CA ASP A 121 17.63 13.24 3.78
C ASP A 121 16.71 12.39 4.69
N GLY A 122 17.29 11.74 5.72
CA GLY A 122 16.53 10.90 6.64
C GLY A 122 15.58 11.70 7.54
N GLU A 123 15.89 12.94 7.91
CA GLU A 123 15.02 13.80 8.73
C GLU A 123 13.82 14.27 7.91
N ASP A 124 14.06 14.73 6.69
CA ASP A 124 13.03 15.12 5.74
C ASP A 124 12.06 13.95 5.46
N GLY A 125 12.63 12.76 5.23
CA GLY A 125 11.85 11.55 5.01
C GLY A 125 11.03 11.14 6.23
N ASN A 126 11.56 11.30 7.44
CA ASN A 126 10.83 11.02 8.68
C ASN A 126 9.69 12.01 8.92
N GLU A 127 9.89 13.29 8.61
CA GLU A 127 8.83 14.31 8.68
C GLU A 127 7.67 13.92 7.77
N LEU A 128 7.93 13.60 6.51
CA LEU A 128 6.90 13.21 5.55
C LEU A 128 6.21 11.89 5.92
N ASN A 129 6.99 10.88 6.34
CA ASN A 129 6.40 9.61 6.79
C ASN A 129 5.61 9.78 8.09
N GLY A 130 5.97 10.74 8.95
CA GLY A 130 5.21 11.16 10.13
C GLY A 130 3.82 11.72 9.80
N GLU A 131 3.61 12.09 8.55
CA GLU A 131 2.33 12.59 8.02
C GLU A 131 1.68 11.61 7.02
N GLY A 132 2.13 10.34 7.01
CA GLY A 132 1.54 9.29 6.16
C GLY A 132 1.91 9.40 4.69
N ILE A 133 3.06 9.98 4.38
CA ILE A 133 3.57 10.13 3.02
C ILE A 133 4.80 9.23 2.84
N VAL A 134 4.80 8.43 1.78
CA VAL A 134 5.96 7.66 1.35
C VAL A 134 6.79 8.50 0.38
N THR A 135 8.07 8.63 0.66
CA THR A 135 8.98 9.44 -0.14
C THR A 135 10.25 8.68 -0.54
N ILE A 136 11.19 9.38 -1.13
CA ILE A 136 12.49 8.85 -1.50
C ILE A 136 13.55 9.72 -0.83
N ILE A 137 14.54 9.09 -0.18
CA ILE A 137 15.67 9.77 0.45
C ILE A 137 16.98 9.45 -0.27
N ALA A 138 17.90 10.40 -0.22
CA ALA A 138 19.28 10.24 -0.69
C ALA A 138 20.19 9.86 0.47
N ARG A 139 20.77 8.64 0.43
CA ARG A 139 21.70 8.13 1.43
C ARG A 139 22.69 7.18 0.77
N ASN A 140 23.74 7.70 0.17
CA ASN A 140 24.67 6.90 -0.63
C ASN A 140 23.95 6.04 -1.68
N GLY A 141 23.02 6.67 -2.42
CA GLY A 141 22.05 6.07 -3.34
C GLY A 141 20.64 6.56 -3.01
N TRP A 142 19.66 6.09 -3.76
CA TRP A 142 18.27 6.46 -3.58
C TRP A 142 17.50 5.32 -2.90
N TYR A 143 16.74 5.65 -1.86
CA TYR A 143 15.99 4.67 -1.08
C TYR A 143 14.54 5.10 -0.92
N THR A 144 13.60 4.18 -1.13
CA THR A 144 12.22 4.40 -0.72
C THR A 144 12.15 4.60 0.79
N TRP A 145 11.29 5.52 1.27
CA TRP A 145 11.21 5.84 2.68
C TRP A 145 9.78 6.10 3.12
N GLY A 146 9.30 5.25 4.03
CA GLY A 146 7.97 5.33 4.62
C GLY A 146 7.22 3.99 4.58
N ASN A 147 6.52 3.69 5.67
CA ASN A 147 5.66 2.51 5.81
C ASN A 147 4.31 2.87 6.46
N ASN A 148 3.97 4.16 6.54
CA ASN A 148 2.67 4.60 6.99
C ASN A 148 1.71 4.76 5.82
N THR A 149 0.48 4.32 5.99
CA THR A 149 -0.63 4.61 5.08
C THR A 149 -1.07 6.07 5.21
N ALA A 150 -1.87 6.54 4.28
CA ALA A 150 -2.36 7.92 4.28
C ALA A 150 -3.27 8.25 5.48
N VAL A 151 -3.78 7.27 6.23
CA VAL A 151 -4.58 7.51 7.45
C VAL A 151 -3.74 8.03 8.62
N TYR A 152 -2.42 7.81 8.60
CA TYR A 152 -1.54 8.33 9.65
C TYR A 152 -1.31 9.86 9.47
N PRO A 153 -1.29 10.68 10.54
CA PRO A 153 -1.29 10.31 11.96
C PRO A 153 -2.67 10.20 12.64
N GLU A 154 -3.78 10.38 11.93
CA GLU A 154 -5.13 10.37 12.53
C GLU A 154 -5.47 9.04 13.18
N ILE A 155 -5.05 7.93 12.56
CA ILE A 155 -5.17 6.59 13.14
C ILE A 155 -3.78 6.00 13.34
N THR A 156 -3.51 5.56 14.57
CA THR A 156 -2.19 5.07 14.99
C THR A 156 -2.15 3.56 15.27
N ASP A 157 -3.28 2.87 15.17
CA ASP A 157 -3.31 1.43 15.39
C ASP A 157 -2.50 0.69 14.30
N THR A 158 -1.84 -0.39 14.68
CA THR A 158 -0.89 -1.11 13.85
C THR A 158 -1.52 -1.74 12.60
N LYS A 159 -2.81 -2.08 12.66
CA LYS A 159 -3.53 -2.70 11.54
C LYS A 159 -3.77 -1.72 10.40
N ASN A 160 -4.13 -0.48 10.70
CA ASN A 160 -4.50 0.54 9.72
C ASN A 160 -3.33 1.44 9.32
N ARG A 161 -2.40 1.67 10.26
CA ARG A 161 -1.26 2.55 10.07
C ARG A 161 -0.21 1.99 9.10
N TRP A 162 0.15 0.69 9.23
CA TRP A 162 1.27 0.13 8.51
C TRP A 162 0.88 -0.40 7.13
N ILE A 163 1.58 0.06 6.08
CA ILE A 163 1.39 -0.43 4.70
C ILE A 163 1.52 -1.94 4.64
N MET A 164 2.59 -2.50 5.23
CA MET A 164 2.81 -3.94 5.25
C MET A 164 1.67 -4.71 5.94
N ALA A 165 1.08 -4.15 6.99
CA ALA A 165 -0.05 -4.77 7.69
C ALA A 165 -1.32 -4.74 6.81
N ARG A 166 -1.63 -3.59 6.20
CA ARG A 166 -2.78 -3.47 5.28
C ARG A 166 -2.66 -4.42 4.09
N LEU A 167 -1.46 -4.52 3.51
CA LEU A 167 -1.19 -5.47 2.43
C LEU A 167 -1.42 -6.92 2.88
N ALA A 168 -0.91 -7.28 4.07
CA ALA A 168 -1.08 -8.63 4.62
C ALA A 168 -2.55 -8.96 4.92
N PHE A 169 -3.30 -8.02 5.52
CA PHE A 169 -4.74 -8.21 5.76
C PHE A 169 -5.52 -8.36 4.46
N ALA A 170 -5.32 -7.47 3.49
CA ALA A 170 -5.99 -7.57 2.19
C ALA A 170 -5.64 -8.89 1.46
N PHE A 171 -4.40 -9.34 1.56
CA PHE A 171 -3.96 -10.62 1.02
C PHE A 171 -4.72 -11.78 1.67
N VAL A 172 -4.72 -11.87 3.01
CA VAL A 172 -5.38 -12.95 3.74
C VAL A 172 -6.88 -12.99 3.46
N GLU A 173 -7.55 -11.83 3.49
CA GLU A 173 -8.98 -11.71 3.20
C GLU A 173 -9.32 -12.15 1.77
N ASN A 174 -8.56 -11.68 0.78
CA ASN A 174 -8.79 -12.01 -0.62
C ASN A 174 -8.53 -13.49 -0.93
N GLU A 175 -7.49 -14.09 -0.36
CA GLU A 175 -7.20 -15.52 -0.52
C GLU A 175 -8.33 -16.38 0.08
N PHE A 176 -8.86 -15.99 1.24
CA PHE A 176 -10.02 -16.67 1.81
C PHE A 176 -11.24 -16.59 0.88
N ILE A 177 -11.56 -15.38 0.39
CA ILE A 177 -12.68 -15.17 -0.54
C ILE A 177 -12.49 -16.02 -1.80
N MET A 178 -11.29 -15.98 -2.41
CA MET A 178 -10.97 -16.79 -3.61
C MET A 178 -11.12 -18.28 -3.35
N SER A 179 -10.71 -18.76 -2.17
CA SER A 179 -10.83 -20.19 -1.81
C SER A 179 -12.29 -20.65 -1.65
N LYS A 180 -13.21 -19.72 -1.37
CA LYS A 180 -14.61 -20.01 -1.10
C LYS A 180 -15.57 -19.58 -2.20
N ILE A 181 -15.10 -18.90 -3.24
CA ILE A 181 -15.96 -18.36 -4.31
C ILE A 181 -16.78 -19.45 -5.02
N GLN A 182 -16.25 -20.67 -5.14
CA GLN A 182 -16.93 -21.79 -5.78
C GLN A 182 -17.94 -22.48 -4.86
N THR A 183 -17.94 -22.14 -3.56
CA THR A 183 -18.90 -22.68 -2.59
C THR A 183 -20.10 -21.75 -2.35
N ILE A 184 -20.15 -20.60 -3.04
CA ILE A 184 -21.29 -19.70 -3.03
C ILE A 184 -22.50 -20.46 -3.59
N ASP A 185 -23.66 -20.28 -2.97
CA ASP A 185 -24.94 -20.95 -3.30
C ASP A 185 -24.94 -22.48 -3.08
N THR A 186 -23.92 -23.04 -2.41
CA THR A 186 -23.99 -24.42 -1.94
C THR A 186 -24.70 -24.52 -0.59
N GLU A 187 -25.11 -25.75 -0.21
CA GLU A 187 -25.81 -26.00 1.04
C GLU A 187 -24.98 -25.55 2.27
N LEU A 188 -25.54 -24.67 3.06
CA LEU A 188 -24.93 -24.18 4.30
C LEU A 188 -25.20 -25.14 5.45
N SER A 189 -24.44 -26.24 5.54
CA SER A 189 -24.51 -27.17 6.65
C SER A 189 -23.49 -26.82 7.75
N PRO A 190 -23.74 -27.18 9.03
CA PRO A 190 -22.76 -26.99 10.10
C PRO A 190 -21.40 -27.60 9.78
N LYS A 191 -21.38 -28.76 9.13
CA LYS A 191 -20.16 -29.44 8.70
C LYS A 191 -19.38 -28.64 7.66
N ASN A 192 -20.04 -28.00 6.71
CA ASN A 192 -19.38 -27.17 5.70
C ASN A 192 -18.75 -25.92 6.31
N ILE A 193 -19.42 -25.34 7.32
CA ILE A 193 -18.86 -24.21 8.08
C ILE A 193 -17.62 -24.65 8.88
N GLU A 194 -17.68 -25.77 9.60
CA GLU A 194 -16.55 -26.31 10.36
C GLU A 194 -15.35 -26.64 9.44
N ASN A 195 -15.61 -27.20 8.27
CA ASN A 195 -14.58 -27.46 7.28
C ASN A 195 -13.93 -26.16 6.80
N ALA A 196 -14.71 -25.14 6.45
CA ALA A 196 -14.19 -23.84 6.02
C ALA A 196 -13.32 -23.17 7.08
N VAL A 197 -13.73 -23.22 8.35
CA VAL A 197 -12.93 -22.71 9.49
C VAL A 197 -11.65 -23.51 9.67
N THR A 198 -11.72 -24.84 9.53
CA THR A 198 -10.54 -25.72 9.69
C THR A 198 -9.52 -25.47 8.58
N GLU A 199 -9.96 -25.42 7.32
CA GLU A 199 -9.10 -25.16 6.16
C GLU A 199 -8.41 -23.81 6.29
N GLU A 200 -9.15 -22.77 6.68
CA GLU A 200 -8.54 -21.43 6.88
C GLU A 200 -7.54 -21.41 8.04
N ASN A 201 -7.82 -22.10 9.14
CA ASN A 201 -6.87 -22.20 10.25
C ASN A 201 -5.59 -22.95 9.86
N ILE A 202 -5.68 -23.97 8.99
CA ILE A 202 -4.51 -24.65 8.43
C ILE A 202 -3.68 -23.68 7.57
N ARG A 203 -4.35 -22.87 6.73
CA ARG A 203 -3.68 -21.86 5.89
C ARG A 203 -2.99 -20.79 6.74
N LEU A 204 -3.67 -20.25 7.75
CA LEU A 204 -3.09 -19.27 8.67
C LEU A 204 -1.90 -19.84 9.46
N ALA A 205 -1.98 -21.11 9.87
CA ALA A 205 -0.87 -21.80 10.52
C ALA A 205 0.34 -21.96 9.57
N ALA A 206 0.10 -22.26 8.29
CA ALA A 206 1.16 -22.33 7.28
C ALA A 206 1.83 -20.97 7.04
N LEU A 207 1.06 -19.89 6.93
CA LEU A 207 1.59 -18.51 6.83
C LEU A 207 2.41 -18.13 8.08
N THR A 208 1.98 -18.56 9.25
CA THR A 208 2.71 -18.35 10.51
C THR A 208 4.02 -19.14 10.53
N ALA A 209 3.98 -20.41 10.13
CA ALA A 209 5.17 -21.26 10.05
C ALA A 209 6.18 -20.74 9.02
N GLY A 210 5.71 -20.16 7.91
CA GLY A 210 6.56 -19.49 6.91
C GLY A 210 7.11 -18.14 7.36
N GLY A 211 6.69 -17.63 8.53
CA GLY A 211 7.15 -16.35 9.06
C GLY A 211 6.54 -15.13 8.38
N TYR A 212 5.46 -15.29 7.62
CA TYR A 212 4.78 -14.21 6.90
C TYR A 212 3.86 -13.39 7.79
N ILE A 213 3.27 -14.03 8.80
CA ILE A 213 2.42 -13.40 9.81
C ILE A 213 2.83 -13.90 11.20
N LEU A 214 2.52 -13.13 12.23
CA LEU A 214 2.83 -13.51 13.63
C LEU A 214 1.89 -14.58 14.19
N GLY A 215 0.73 -14.72 13.60
CA GLY A 215 -0.31 -15.68 13.97
C GLY A 215 -1.66 -15.26 13.41
N GLY A 216 -2.57 -16.21 13.32
CA GLY A 216 -3.94 -15.96 12.87
C GLY A 216 -4.86 -17.10 13.30
N LYS A 217 -6.12 -16.78 13.54
CA LYS A 217 -7.15 -17.76 13.86
C LYS A 217 -8.49 -17.29 13.33
N MET A 218 -9.17 -18.16 12.59
CA MET A 218 -10.55 -17.97 12.20
C MET A 218 -11.47 -18.63 13.24
N LEU A 219 -12.49 -17.92 13.63
CA LEU A 219 -13.55 -18.39 14.53
C LEU A 219 -14.89 -18.22 13.84
N TYR A 220 -15.80 -19.13 14.08
CA TYR A 220 -17.21 -18.98 13.73
C TYR A 220 -17.99 -18.63 14.99
N ASP A 221 -18.60 -17.49 14.99
CA ASP A 221 -19.51 -17.04 16.05
C ASP A 221 -20.93 -17.52 15.71
N LYS A 222 -21.59 -18.25 16.65
CA LYS A 222 -22.88 -18.89 16.45
C LYS A 222 -24.01 -17.97 16.86
#